data_2079571e4a6ef78dd07dbff4d4e5c65c
#
_entry.id   2079571e4a6ef78dd07dbff4d4e5c65c
#
_cell.length_a   1.000
_cell.length_b   1.000
_cell.length_c   1.000
_cell.angle_alpha   90.00
_cell.angle_beta   90.00
_cell.angle_gamma   90.00
#
_symmetry.space_group_name_H-M   'P 1'
#
loop_
_entity.id
_entity.type
_entity.pdbx_description
1 polymer ?
#
loop_
_entity_poly.entity_id
_entity_poly.type
_entity_poly.pdbx_seq_one_letter_code
_entity_poly.pdbx_strand_id
1 'polypeptide(L)'
;MKLYFGMETSNMISIVMATYNGKDFIEEQLESLRNQTLIADEVIIADDRSTDGTYEFILDYIKSHSLEQWSVYRNENNLGYSKNFSKLLMKASGEIIFLADQDDIWHNDKVEQMYSVMESNKQIQLLASNPHPFYEGNKPQKVNYEKFYGSLIKINRLASWVKPARPGCTMCIRRSLLEYYDEIWFDGYPHDCLLWGLAVLRGTAYLFNKDTIEFRRHDNNASSRMAHTSSNRIDRMYKETSIIKNMLNSNFLTKKQVEFISKQYKVYCKRIDLLSRRSVTGIVKMVSVLNYYSRKRLWLTDLYYVLK
;
A
#
# COMPACT_ATOMS: atom_id res chain seq x y z
N MET A 1 1.42 4.51 42.12
CA MET A 1 2.54 3.82 41.46
C MET A 1 1.96 2.52 40.85
N LYS A 2 1.43 2.59 39.60
CA LYS A 2 0.91 1.42 38.89
C LYS A 2 2.06 0.81 38.10
N LEU A 3 2.48 -0.37 38.51
CA LEU A 3 3.40 -1.22 37.78
C LEU A 3 2.73 -1.65 36.48
N TYR A 4 3.12 -1.06 35.35
CA TYR A 4 2.89 -1.65 34.04
C TYR A 4 3.84 -2.84 33.93
N PHE A 5 3.32 -4.04 34.07
CA PHE A 5 3.99 -5.25 33.63
C PHE A 5 4.22 -5.09 32.13
N GLY A 6 5.47 -5.03 31.70
CA GLY A 6 5.86 -5.08 30.30
C GLY A 6 5.46 -6.44 29.73
N MET A 7 4.34 -6.50 29.04
CA MET A 7 4.12 -7.55 28.04
C MET A 7 5.17 -7.36 26.97
N GLU A 8 5.95 -8.39 26.72
CA GLU A 8 6.82 -8.44 25.54
C GLU A 8 5.97 -8.27 24.30
N THR A 9 5.97 -7.08 23.70
CA THR A 9 5.23 -6.76 22.46
C THR A 9 5.84 -7.45 21.23
N SER A 10 6.82 -8.32 21.42
CA SER A 10 7.68 -8.84 20.36
C SER A 10 7.01 -9.77 19.34
N ASN A 11 5.76 -10.22 19.58
CA ASN A 11 5.09 -11.19 18.70
C ASN A 11 3.64 -10.79 18.35
N MET A 12 3.16 -9.64 18.74
CA MET A 12 1.78 -9.22 18.56
C MET A 12 1.46 -8.85 17.10
N ILE A 13 0.32 -9.34 16.61
CA ILE A 13 -0.15 -9.14 15.23
C ILE A 13 -1.35 -8.21 15.22
N SER A 14 -1.28 -7.13 14.44
CA SER A 14 -2.43 -6.27 14.15
C SER A 14 -2.90 -6.44 12.71
N ILE A 15 -4.22 -6.39 12.49
CA ILE A 15 -4.83 -6.17 11.18
C ILE A 15 -5.49 -4.80 11.20
N VAL A 16 -5.19 -3.96 10.21
CA VAL A 16 -5.82 -2.65 10.03
C VAL A 16 -6.64 -2.63 8.76
N MET A 17 -7.89 -2.15 8.84
CA MET A 17 -8.81 -2.10 7.70
C MET A 17 -9.51 -0.75 7.62
N ALA A 18 -9.42 -0.08 6.47
CA ALA A 18 -10.18 1.12 6.17
C ALA A 18 -11.45 0.77 5.38
N THR A 19 -12.60 1.35 5.76
CA THR A 19 -13.88 1.11 5.07
C THR A 19 -14.55 2.42 4.66
N TYR A 20 -15.22 2.39 3.51
CA TYR A 20 -16.10 3.45 3.02
C TYR A 20 -17.10 2.92 2.00
N ASN A 21 -18.39 2.91 2.34
CA ASN A 21 -19.48 2.43 1.51
C ASN A 21 -19.17 1.04 0.91
N GLY A 22 -18.88 0.07 1.78
CA GLY A 22 -18.44 -1.27 1.42
C GLY A 22 -19.45 -2.36 1.76
N LYS A 23 -20.72 -2.03 2.04
CA LYS A 23 -21.75 -2.95 2.54
C LYS A 23 -21.88 -4.21 1.71
N ASP A 24 -21.73 -4.10 0.40
CA ASP A 24 -21.93 -5.22 -0.52
C ASP A 24 -20.83 -6.30 -0.41
N PHE A 25 -19.65 -5.96 0.14
CA PHE A 25 -18.48 -6.84 0.15
C PHE A 25 -17.93 -7.14 1.55
N ILE A 26 -18.27 -6.30 2.52
CA ILE A 26 -17.62 -6.29 3.83
C ILE A 26 -17.80 -7.61 4.61
N GLU A 27 -18.93 -8.30 4.45
CA GLU A 27 -19.20 -9.54 5.14
C GLU A 27 -18.19 -10.64 4.79
N GLU A 28 -17.92 -10.85 3.49
CA GLU A 28 -16.96 -11.85 3.04
C GLU A 28 -15.55 -11.53 3.53
N GLN A 29 -15.20 -10.25 3.55
CA GLN A 29 -13.89 -9.81 4.08
C GLN A 29 -13.79 -10.08 5.58
N LEU A 30 -14.79 -9.70 6.38
CA LEU A 30 -14.80 -9.96 7.83
C LEU A 30 -14.73 -11.47 8.14
N GLU A 31 -15.50 -12.30 7.41
CA GLU A 31 -15.42 -13.74 7.52
C GLU A 31 -14.01 -14.27 7.20
N SER A 32 -13.38 -13.78 6.18
CA SER A 32 -12.01 -14.19 5.79
C SER A 32 -10.97 -13.83 6.85
N LEU A 33 -11.14 -12.68 7.53
CA LEU A 33 -10.28 -12.27 8.65
C LEU A 33 -10.53 -13.12 9.90
N ARG A 34 -11.79 -13.44 10.20
CA ARG A 34 -12.17 -14.24 11.36
C ARG A 34 -11.71 -15.70 11.25
N ASN A 35 -11.69 -16.23 10.03
CA ASN A 35 -11.36 -17.63 9.76
C ASN A 35 -9.86 -17.88 9.51
N GLN A 36 -8.98 -16.95 9.90
CA GLN A 36 -7.54 -17.17 9.79
C GLN A 36 -7.05 -18.30 10.69
N THR A 37 -6.12 -19.14 10.19
CA THR A 37 -5.50 -20.23 10.99
C THR A 37 -4.64 -19.69 12.13
N LEU A 38 -3.99 -18.54 11.93
CA LEU A 38 -3.33 -17.75 12.98
C LEU A 38 -4.14 -16.47 13.21
N ILE A 39 -4.78 -16.41 14.37
CA ILE A 39 -5.65 -15.29 14.75
C ILE A 39 -4.78 -14.08 15.12
N ALA A 40 -5.17 -12.90 14.63
CA ALA A 40 -4.51 -11.65 15.02
C ALA A 40 -4.89 -11.25 16.46
N ASP A 41 -3.94 -10.64 17.18
CA ASP A 41 -4.13 -10.16 18.54
C ASP A 41 -5.05 -8.92 18.59
N GLU A 42 -5.08 -8.14 17.52
CA GLU A 42 -6.05 -7.05 17.35
C GLU A 42 -6.47 -6.87 15.88
N VAL A 43 -7.73 -6.45 15.68
CA VAL A 43 -8.24 -5.97 14.39
C VAL A 43 -8.84 -4.58 14.60
N ILE A 44 -8.29 -3.59 13.90
CA ILE A 44 -8.76 -2.20 14.01
C ILE A 44 -9.37 -1.78 12.68
N ILE A 45 -10.66 -1.43 12.72
CA ILE A 45 -11.43 -1.03 11.54
C ILE A 45 -11.79 0.46 11.67
N ALA A 46 -11.50 1.24 10.63
CA ALA A 46 -11.88 2.64 10.57
C ALA A 46 -12.86 2.90 9.44
N ASP A 47 -14.10 3.18 9.79
CA ASP A 47 -15.13 3.60 8.85
C ASP A 47 -14.97 5.09 8.51
N ASP A 48 -14.82 5.39 7.24
CA ASP A 48 -14.59 6.75 6.73
C ASP A 48 -15.90 7.49 6.44
N ARG A 49 -16.87 7.41 7.36
CA ARG A 49 -18.19 8.01 7.28
C ARG A 49 -19.07 7.41 6.18
N SER A 50 -19.21 6.10 6.18
CA SER A 50 -20.12 5.39 5.29
C SER A 50 -21.57 5.83 5.50
N THR A 51 -22.35 5.79 4.42
CA THR A 51 -23.78 6.15 4.39
C THR A 51 -24.69 4.99 3.96
N ASP A 52 -24.10 3.83 3.68
CA ASP A 52 -24.78 2.64 3.18
C ASP A 52 -25.08 1.58 4.27
N GLY A 53 -24.75 1.88 5.54
CA GLY A 53 -24.91 0.96 6.66
C GLY A 53 -23.69 0.04 6.90
N THR A 54 -22.55 0.30 6.27
CA THR A 54 -21.30 -0.47 6.49
C THR A 54 -20.87 -0.47 7.95
N TYR A 55 -20.85 0.71 8.59
CA TYR A 55 -20.41 0.85 9.99
C TYR A 55 -21.29 0.04 10.95
N GLU A 56 -22.59 0.21 10.81
CA GLU A 56 -23.58 -0.49 11.64
C GLU A 56 -23.47 -2.01 11.48
N PHE A 57 -23.29 -2.48 10.23
CA PHE A 57 -23.07 -3.90 9.94
C PHE A 57 -21.82 -4.44 10.65
N ILE A 58 -20.68 -3.74 10.55
CA ILE A 58 -19.44 -4.18 11.20
C ILE A 58 -19.59 -4.23 12.72
N LEU A 59 -20.26 -3.23 13.31
CA LEU A 59 -20.50 -3.17 14.75
C LEU A 59 -21.34 -4.36 15.23
N ASP A 60 -22.41 -4.69 14.49
CA ASP A 60 -23.28 -5.82 14.80
C ASP A 60 -22.56 -7.16 14.55
N TYR A 61 -21.73 -7.25 13.52
CA TYR A 61 -20.90 -8.43 13.26
C TYR A 61 -19.92 -8.72 14.40
N ILE A 62 -19.20 -7.71 14.88
CA ILE A 62 -18.27 -7.84 16.02
C ILE A 62 -19.01 -8.34 17.27
N LYS A 63 -20.17 -7.78 17.57
CA LYS A 63 -21.00 -8.16 18.74
C LYS A 63 -21.53 -9.58 18.62
N SER A 64 -22.12 -9.94 17.47
CA SER A 64 -22.76 -11.24 17.27
C SER A 64 -21.79 -12.42 17.31
N HIS A 65 -20.52 -12.18 16.94
CA HIS A 65 -19.46 -13.17 16.97
C HIS A 65 -18.54 -13.09 18.21
N SER A 66 -18.85 -12.18 19.17
CA SER A 66 -18.06 -12.00 20.41
C SER A 66 -16.56 -11.77 20.13
N LEU A 67 -16.23 -10.92 19.16
CA LEU A 67 -14.85 -10.64 18.75
C LEU A 67 -14.23 -9.54 19.62
N GLU A 68 -13.84 -9.86 20.84
CA GLU A 68 -13.34 -8.89 21.83
C GLU A 68 -12.06 -8.17 21.41
N GLN A 69 -11.22 -8.80 20.57
CA GLN A 69 -9.99 -8.24 20.03
C GLN A 69 -10.22 -7.36 18.79
N TRP A 70 -11.46 -7.22 18.32
CA TRP A 70 -11.81 -6.37 17.18
C TRP A 70 -12.41 -5.05 17.65
N SER A 71 -12.04 -3.98 16.98
CA SER A 71 -12.60 -2.65 17.22
C SER A 71 -12.99 -1.97 15.92
N VAL A 72 -14.12 -1.28 15.93
CA VAL A 72 -14.52 -0.41 14.83
C VAL A 72 -14.81 0.99 15.35
N TYR A 73 -14.30 2.01 14.66
CA TYR A 73 -14.65 3.40 14.93
C TYR A 73 -15.02 4.12 13.63
N ARG A 74 -15.84 5.16 13.76
CA ARG A 74 -16.29 5.98 12.64
C ARG A 74 -15.60 7.33 12.69
N ASN A 75 -15.04 7.77 11.56
CA ASN A 75 -14.48 9.10 11.44
C ASN A 75 -15.59 10.17 11.49
N GLU A 76 -15.31 11.33 12.06
CA GLU A 76 -16.25 12.47 12.08
C GLU A 76 -16.54 13.00 10.68
N ASN A 77 -15.53 12.96 9.79
CA ASN A 77 -15.62 13.38 8.40
C ASN A 77 -14.97 12.33 7.51
N ASN A 78 -15.33 12.28 6.22
CA ASN A 78 -14.64 11.47 5.23
C ASN A 78 -13.23 12.03 5.01
N LEU A 79 -12.21 11.26 5.37
CA LEU A 79 -10.81 11.64 5.30
C LEU A 79 -10.14 11.20 3.99
N GLY A 80 -10.79 10.28 3.26
CA GLY A 80 -10.20 9.55 2.15
C GLY A 80 -9.29 8.40 2.61
N TYR A 81 -9.18 7.38 1.75
CA TYR A 81 -8.48 6.13 2.08
C TYR A 81 -7.05 6.33 2.60
N SER A 82 -6.30 7.24 2.00
CA SER A 82 -4.89 7.48 2.32
C SER A 82 -4.70 7.96 3.77
N LYS A 83 -5.50 8.94 4.21
CA LYS A 83 -5.44 9.51 5.56
C LYS A 83 -6.06 8.57 6.59
N ASN A 84 -7.11 7.84 6.21
CA ASN A 84 -7.73 6.86 7.07
C ASN A 84 -6.75 5.73 7.40
N PHE A 85 -6.06 5.15 6.41
CA PHE A 85 -5.00 4.16 6.64
C PHE A 85 -3.81 4.71 7.43
N SER A 86 -3.38 5.96 7.16
CA SER A 86 -2.29 6.58 7.92
C SER A 86 -2.61 6.63 9.42
N LYS A 87 -3.84 7.01 9.79
CA LYS A 87 -4.29 6.99 11.18
C LYS A 87 -4.35 5.58 11.77
N LEU A 88 -4.84 4.60 11.01
CA LEU A 88 -4.90 3.20 11.43
C LEU A 88 -3.51 2.63 11.74
N LEU A 89 -2.53 2.88 10.88
CA LEU A 89 -1.15 2.44 11.09
C LEU A 89 -0.56 2.95 12.41
N MET A 90 -0.87 4.22 12.77
CA MET A 90 -0.40 4.81 14.03
C MET A 90 -1.15 4.28 15.26
N LYS A 91 -2.40 3.80 15.09
CA LYS A 91 -3.19 3.18 16.16
C LYS A 91 -2.83 1.73 16.45
N ALA A 92 -2.38 1.00 15.45
CA ALA A 92 -2.03 -0.41 15.58
C ALA A 92 -0.96 -0.60 16.66
N SER A 93 -1.07 -1.61 17.51
CA SER A 93 -0.14 -1.91 18.62
C SER A 93 0.82 -3.06 18.30
N GLY A 94 0.48 -3.93 17.35
CA GLY A 94 1.25 -5.12 16.97
C GLY A 94 2.62 -4.83 16.37
N GLU A 95 3.57 -5.72 16.56
CA GLU A 95 4.90 -5.67 15.94
C GLU A 95 4.79 -5.95 14.43
N ILE A 96 3.90 -6.83 14.02
CA ILE A 96 3.57 -7.09 12.62
C ILE A 96 2.16 -6.56 12.33
N ILE A 97 2.06 -5.70 11.33
CA ILE A 97 0.80 -5.02 10.96
C ILE A 97 0.42 -5.44 9.54
N PHE A 98 -0.73 -6.07 9.39
CA PHE A 98 -1.33 -6.42 8.09
C PHE A 98 -2.29 -5.34 7.63
N LEU A 99 -2.28 -5.04 6.33
CA LEU A 99 -3.19 -4.09 5.71
C LEU A 99 -4.31 -4.83 4.98
N ALA A 100 -5.55 -4.47 5.25
CA ALA A 100 -6.74 -5.06 4.63
C ALA A 100 -7.58 -3.99 3.92
N ASP A 101 -7.98 -4.26 2.68
CA ASP A 101 -9.04 -3.52 1.99
C ASP A 101 -10.40 -4.17 2.34
N GLN A 102 -11.50 -3.44 2.19
CA GLN A 102 -12.84 -3.87 2.64
C GLN A 102 -13.53 -4.88 1.71
N ASP A 103 -12.99 -5.10 0.52
CA ASP A 103 -13.64 -5.73 -0.63
C ASP A 103 -12.89 -6.97 -1.17
N ASP A 104 -11.86 -7.44 -0.45
CA ASP A 104 -11.10 -8.65 -0.79
C ASP A 104 -11.58 -9.87 0.01
N ILE A 105 -11.01 -11.04 -0.28
CA ILE A 105 -11.18 -12.26 0.53
C ILE A 105 -9.80 -12.83 0.80
N TRP A 106 -9.41 -12.93 2.08
CA TRP A 106 -8.12 -13.50 2.44
C TRP A 106 -8.16 -15.03 2.43
N HIS A 107 -7.08 -15.66 1.96
CA HIS A 107 -6.91 -17.10 2.18
C HIS A 107 -6.72 -17.35 3.68
N ASN A 108 -7.30 -18.44 4.18
CA ASN A 108 -7.35 -18.71 5.64
C ASN A 108 -5.97 -18.81 6.29
N ASP A 109 -4.93 -19.12 5.54
CA ASP A 109 -3.55 -19.27 6.01
C ASP A 109 -2.63 -18.06 5.73
N LYS A 110 -3.21 -16.92 5.26
CA LYS A 110 -2.43 -15.73 4.92
C LYS A 110 -1.63 -15.19 6.09
N VAL A 111 -2.27 -15.00 7.24
CA VAL A 111 -1.60 -14.44 8.42
C VAL A 111 -0.49 -15.37 8.88
N GLU A 112 -0.76 -16.66 9.03
CA GLU A 112 0.20 -17.66 9.47
C GLU A 112 1.43 -17.73 8.56
N GLN A 113 1.22 -17.80 7.24
CA GLN A 113 2.32 -17.92 6.28
C GLN A 113 3.19 -16.68 6.23
N MET A 114 2.57 -15.49 6.14
CA MET A 114 3.33 -14.25 6.04
C MET A 114 4.01 -13.92 7.38
N TYR A 115 3.37 -14.20 8.52
CA TYR A 115 3.97 -14.07 9.83
C TYR A 115 5.18 -14.98 9.98
N SER A 116 5.09 -16.26 9.60
CA SER A 116 6.22 -17.21 9.64
C SER A 116 7.41 -16.73 8.82
N VAL A 117 7.18 -16.15 7.63
CA VAL A 117 8.23 -15.56 6.81
C VAL A 117 8.87 -14.36 7.51
N MET A 118 8.07 -13.46 8.09
CA MET A 118 8.55 -12.29 8.82
C MET A 118 9.35 -12.69 10.06
N GLU A 119 8.91 -13.69 10.81
CA GLU A 119 9.57 -14.18 12.02
C GLU A 119 10.91 -14.87 11.70
N SER A 120 10.95 -15.69 10.65
CA SER A 120 12.18 -16.34 10.20
C SER A 120 13.19 -15.39 9.57
N ASN A 121 12.77 -14.17 9.20
CA ASN A 121 13.59 -13.18 8.50
C ASN A 121 13.44 -11.79 9.13
N LYS A 122 14.05 -11.59 10.29
CA LYS A 122 13.92 -10.34 11.08
C LYS A 122 14.36 -9.07 10.34
N GLN A 123 15.14 -9.19 9.26
CA GLN A 123 15.55 -8.07 8.41
C GLN A 123 14.41 -7.56 7.50
N ILE A 124 13.31 -8.31 7.35
CA ILE A 124 12.17 -7.89 6.53
C ILE A 124 11.34 -6.87 7.33
N GLN A 125 11.16 -5.69 6.77
CA GLN A 125 10.25 -4.68 7.34
C GLN A 125 8.96 -4.52 6.52
N LEU A 126 8.96 -4.94 5.25
CA LEU A 126 7.76 -5.05 4.43
C LEU A 126 7.80 -6.33 3.61
N LEU A 127 6.76 -7.13 3.76
CA LEU A 127 6.50 -8.32 2.96
C LEU A 127 5.19 -8.11 2.20
N ALA A 128 5.22 -8.30 0.87
CA ALA A 128 4.03 -8.27 0.04
C ALA A 128 3.85 -9.61 -0.67
N SER A 129 2.65 -10.15 -0.66
CA SER A 129 2.28 -11.37 -1.37
C SER A 129 1.70 -11.09 -2.76
N ASN A 130 1.34 -12.13 -3.50
CA ASN A 130 0.60 -11.98 -4.74
C ASN A 130 -0.91 -11.90 -4.46
N PRO A 131 -1.64 -11.05 -5.18
CA PRO A 131 -3.09 -11.12 -5.26
C PRO A 131 -3.50 -12.08 -6.38
N HIS A 132 -4.58 -12.86 -6.19
CA HIS A 132 -5.28 -13.58 -7.23
C HIS A 132 -6.51 -12.74 -7.66
N PRO A 133 -6.48 -12.04 -8.81
CA PRO A 133 -7.56 -11.14 -9.17
C PRO A 133 -8.78 -11.91 -9.70
N PHE A 134 -9.96 -11.62 -9.16
CA PHE A 134 -11.25 -12.03 -9.71
C PHE A 134 -12.13 -10.81 -9.98
N TYR A 135 -13.10 -10.97 -10.86
CA TYR A 135 -13.80 -9.83 -11.45
C TYR A 135 -15.30 -9.95 -11.25
N GLU A 136 -15.91 -8.89 -10.73
CA GLU A 136 -17.35 -8.69 -10.70
C GLU A 136 -17.75 -7.53 -11.62
N GLY A 137 -18.84 -7.71 -12.38
CA GLY A 137 -19.34 -6.72 -13.33
C GLY A 137 -18.95 -6.96 -14.79
N ASN A 138 -19.39 -6.05 -15.69
CA ASN A 138 -19.41 -6.26 -17.13
C ASN A 138 -18.11 -5.97 -17.88
N LYS A 139 -17.10 -5.38 -17.23
CA LYS A 139 -15.83 -5.01 -17.88
C LYS A 139 -14.64 -5.26 -16.97
N PRO A 140 -14.12 -6.48 -16.94
CA PRO A 140 -12.95 -6.78 -16.11
C PRO A 140 -11.73 -6.00 -16.61
N GLN A 141 -11.20 -5.10 -15.76
CA GLN A 141 -9.88 -4.54 -15.98
C GLN A 141 -8.84 -5.62 -15.63
N LYS A 142 -8.22 -6.23 -16.63
CA LYS A 142 -7.13 -7.20 -16.41
C LYS A 142 -6.00 -6.53 -15.66
N VAL A 143 -5.73 -7.00 -14.45
CA VAL A 143 -4.58 -6.57 -13.67
C VAL A 143 -3.42 -7.49 -13.95
N ASN A 144 -2.33 -6.95 -14.50
CA ASN A 144 -1.10 -7.69 -14.73
C ASN A 144 -0.03 -7.21 -13.74
N TYR A 145 0.40 -8.11 -12.87
CA TYR A 145 1.54 -7.88 -11.99
C TYR A 145 2.85 -8.37 -12.62
N GLU A 146 3.94 -7.71 -12.27
CA GLU A 146 5.28 -8.16 -12.65
C GLU A 146 5.53 -9.56 -12.07
N LYS A 147 5.97 -10.49 -12.93
CA LYS A 147 6.30 -11.85 -12.51
C LYS A 147 7.69 -11.86 -11.90
N PHE A 148 7.82 -12.56 -10.78
CA PHE A 148 9.06 -12.78 -10.08
C PHE A 148 9.30 -14.28 -9.94
N TYR A 149 10.56 -14.68 -9.87
CA TYR A 149 10.97 -16.08 -9.73
C TYR A 149 11.57 -16.30 -8.34
N GLY A 150 11.32 -17.45 -7.74
CA GLY A 150 11.70 -17.78 -6.37
C GLY A 150 10.55 -17.56 -5.38
N SER A 151 10.65 -18.16 -4.20
CA SER A 151 9.60 -18.11 -3.16
C SER A 151 9.61 -16.81 -2.37
N LEU A 152 10.80 -16.27 -2.07
CA LEU A 152 11.01 -15.03 -1.34
C LEU A 152 12.04 -14.16 -2.08
N ILE A 153 11.63 -12.99 -2.53
CA ILE A 153 12.43 -12.16 -3.42
C ILE A 153 12.69 -10.79 -2.79
N LYS A 154 13.95 -10.45 -2.58
CA LYS A 154 14.36 -9.11 -2.15
C LYS A 154 14.21 -8.10 -3.29
N ILE A 155 13.63 -6.95 -3.00
CA ILE A 155 13.50 -5.86 -3.97
C ILE A 155 14.77 -5.00 -3.95
N ASN A 156 15.61 -5.22 -4.96
CA ASN A 156 16.93 -4.55 -5.05
C ASN A 156 16.93 -3.32 -5.98
N ARG A 157 15.89 -3.12 -6.79
CA ARG A 157 15.85 -2.02 -7.76
C ARG A 157 15.45 -0.71 -7.08
N LEU A 158 16.42 0.14 -6.81
CA LEU A 158 16.23 1.42 -6.11
C LEU A 158 15.15 2.30 -6.77
N ALA A 159 15.11 2.41 -8.09
CA ALA A 159 14.11 3.23 -8.79
C ALA A 159 12.66 2.80 -8.55
N SER A 160 12.40 1.58 -8.06
CA SER A 160 11.05 1.08 -7.79
C SER A 160 10.44 1.59 -6.48
N TRP A 161 11.18 2.34 -5.66
CA TRP A 161 10.69 2.83 -4.37
C TRP A 161 9.43 3.71 -4.48
N VAL A 162 9.25 4.46 -5.58
CA VAL A 162 8.10 5.35 -5.79
C VAL A 162 6.80 4.60 -6.11
N LYS A 163 6.88 3.34 -6.54
CA LYS A 163 5.70 2.59 -6.98
C LYS A 163 5.73 1.14 -6.52
N PRO A 164 4.77 0.71 -5.68
CA PRO A 164 4.68 -0.65 -5.22
C PRO A 164 4.57 -1.67 -6.36
N ALA A 165 5.15 -2.85 -6.15
CA ALA A 165 5.02 -3.98 -7.06
C ALA A 165 3.69 -4.71 -6.88
N ARG A 166 3.08 -4.59 -5.70
CA ARG A 166 1.83 -5.22 -5.28
C ARG A 166 0.91 -4.21 -4.59
N PRO A 167 -0.42 -4.42 -4.55
CA PRO A 167 -1.35 -3.56 -3.83
C PRO A 167 -1.17 -3.64 -2.32
N GLY A 168 -1.62 -2.59 -1.60
CA GLY A 168 -1.49 -2.46 -0.16
C GLY A 168 -2.10 -3.63 0.63
N CYS A 169 -3.27 -4.11 0.22
CA CYS A 169 -3.97 -5.25 0.85
C CYS A 169 -3.20 -6.58 0.84
N THR A 170 -2.11 -6.67 0.07
CA THR A 170 -1.20 -7.83 0.10
C THR A 170 -0.05 -7.68 1.07
N MET A 171 0.08 -6.54 1.74
CA MET A 171 1.25 -6.20 2.55
C MET A 171 1.05 -6.50 4.03
N CYS A 172 2.12 -6.97 4.66
CA CYS A 172 2.34 -6.78 6.08
C CYS A 172 3.65 -6.06 6.31
N ILE A 173 3.73 -5.32 7.41
CA ILE A 173 4.91 -4.53 7.78
C ILE A 173 5.34 -4.83 9.21
N ARG A 174 6.63 -4.66 9.49
CA ARG A 174 7.13 -4.55 10.84
C ARG A 174 6.96 -3.11 11.33
N ARG A 175 6.49 -2.93 12.56
CA ARG A 175 6.24 -1.60 13.17
C ARG A 175 7.41 -0.64 13.04
N SER A 176 8.66 -1.13 13.14
CA SER A 176 9.87 -0.32 12.98
C SER A 176 9.99 0.37 11.60
N LEU A 177 9.18 -0.03 10.60
CA LEU A 177 9.10 0.69 9.33
C LEU A 177 8.42 2.06 9.47
N LEU A 178 7.59 2.25 10.50
CA LEU A 178 6.84 3.49 10.72
C LEU A 178 7.69 4.62 11.34
N GLU A 179 8.94 4.34 11.72
CA GLU A 179 9.84 5.29 12.39
C GLU A 179 9.94 6.66 11.69
N TYR A 180 9.95 6.67 10.35
CA TYR A 180 10.03 7.91 9.55
C TYR A 180 8.74 8.22 8.79
N TYR A 181 7.67 7.46 9.04
CA TYR A 181 6.45 7.55 8.25
C TYR A 181 5.78 8.92 8.38
N ASP A 182 5.53 9.39 9.60
CA ASP A 182 4.84 10.66 9.88
C ASP A 182 5.65 11.89 9.42
N GLU A 183 6.98 11.82 9.48
CA GLU A 183 7.86 12.91 9.02
C GLU A 183 7.78 13.11 7.51
N ILE A 184 7.58 12.02 6.75
CA ILE A 184 7.67 12.03 5.29
C ILE A 184 6.29 12.09 4.65
N TRP A 185 5.28 11.47 5.27
CA TRP A 185 3.94 11.40 4.72
C TRP A 185 3.27 12.78 4.63
N PHE A 186 2.39 12.95 3.64
CA PHE A 186 1.52 14.11 3.52
C PHE A 186 0.14 13.68 3.02
N ASP A 187 -0.90 14.48 3.35
CA ASP A 187 -2.27 14.16 3.01
C ASP A 187 -2.49 13.98 1.50
N GLY A 188 -3.16 12.88 1.15
CA GLY A 188 -3.40 12.49 -0.24
C GLY A 188 -2.28 11.73 -0.93
N TYR A 189 -1.15 11.43 -0.25
CA TYR A 189 -0.18 10.46 -0.75
C TYR A 189 -0.54 9.05 -0.26
N PRO A 190 -0.61 8.04 -1.15
CA PRO A 190 -1.02 6.69 -0.77
C PRO A 190 -0.09 6.08 0.29
N HIS A 191 -0.67 5.57 1.36
CA HIS A 191 0.03 4.98 2.50
C HIS A 191 0.93 3.80 2.09
N ASP A 192 0.41 2.91 1.25
CA ASP A 192 1.11 1.73 0.73
C ASP A 192 2.32 2.10 -0.14
N CYS A 193 2.21 3.19 -0.92
CA CYS A 193 3.32 3.73 -1.70
C CYS A 193 4.46 4.23 -0.81
N LEU A 194 4.15 4.90 0.32
CA LEU A 194 5.18 5.36 1.25
C LEU A 194 5.82 4.19 2.00
N LEU A 195 5.02 3.26 2.54
CA LEU A 195 5.53 2.06 3.22
C LEU A 195 6.47 1.27 2.31
N TRP A 196 6.04 1.02 1.07
CA TRP A 196 6.88 0.39 0.06
C TRP A 196 8.18 1.15 -0.18
N GLY A 197 8.08 2.47 -0.33
CA GLY A 197 9.21 3.35 -0.57
C GLY A 197 10.25 3.30 0.53
N LEU A 198 9.81 3.41 1.79
CA LEU A 198 10.67 3.30 2.97
C LEU A 198 11.38 1.95 3.01
N ALA A 199 10.65 0.85 2.83
CA ALA A 199 11.23 -0.48 2.88
C ALA A 199 12.23 -0.73 1.73
N VAL A 200 11.95 -0.26 0.50
CA VAL A 200 12.90 -0.38 -0.64
C VAL A 200 14.16 0.41 -0.38
N LEU A 201 14.05 1.63 0.14
CA LEU A 201 15.21 2.48 0.42
C LEU A 201 16.06 1.93 1.58
N ARG A 202 15.43 1.29 2.56
CA ARG A 202 16.13 0.58 3.65
C ARG A 202 16.69 -0.79 3.22
N GLY A 203 16.33 -1.29 2.03
CA GLY A 203 16.71 -2.62 1.55
C GLY A 203 16.04 -3.77 2.30
N THR A 204 14.84 -3.51 2.84
CA THR A 204 14.05 -4.42 3.69
C THR A 204 12.69 -4.80 3.09
N ALA A 205 12.45 -4.46 1.79
CA ALA A 205 11.27 -4.85 1.05
C ALA A 205 11.45 -6.20 0.38
N TYR A 206 10.47 -7.10 0.59
CA TYR A 206 10.47 -8.43 0.00
C TYR A 206 9.12 -8.79 -0.60
N LEU A 207 9.12 -9.67 -1.58
CA LEU A 207 7.93 -10.30 -2.14
C LEU A 207 7.90 -11.77 -1.76
N PHE A 208 6.78 -12.19 -1.21
CA PHE A 208 6.42 -13.58 -1.01
C PHE A 208 5.63 -14.03 -2.24
N ASN A 209 6.25 -14.91 -3.05
CA ASN A 209 5.69 -15.29 -4.35
C ASN A 209 4.61 -16.37 -4.21
N LYS A 210 3.58 -16.07 -3.39
CA LYS A 210 2.41 -16.90 -3.15
C LYS A 210 1.16 -16.04 -3.17
N ASP A 211 0.09 -16.55 -3.76
CA ASP A 211 -1.23 -15.93 -3.69
C ASP A 211 -1.79 -16.12 -2.27
N THR A 212 -2.25 -15.05 -1.65
CA THR A 212 -2.79 -15.05 -0.29
C THR A 212 -4.12 -14.33 -0.15
N ILE A 213 -4.60 -13.72 -1.23
CA ILE A 213 -5.90 -13.06 -1.29
C ILE A 213 -6.57 -13.30 -2.63
N GLU A 214 -7.88 -13.46 -2.62
CA GLU A 214 -8.76 -13.23 -3.76
C GLU A 214 -8.99 -11.72 -3.86
N PHE A 215 -8.39 -11.08 -4.86
CA PHE A 215 -8.38 -9.64 -5.06
C PHE A 215 -9.55 -9.22 -5.94
N ARG A 216 -10.59 -8.66 -5.32
CA ARG A 216 -11.83 -8.29 -6.00
C ARG A 216 -11.65 -7.06 -6.88
N ARG A 217 -12.13 -7.17 -8.12
CA ARG A 217 -12.14 -6.07 -9.08
C ARG A 217 -13.57 -5.76 -9.51
N HIS A 218 -14.04 -4.57 -9.17
CA HIS A 218 -15.36 -4.05 -9.51
C HIS A 218 -15.26 -2.57 -9.90
N ASP A 219 -16.34 -2.00 -10.46
CA ASP A 219 -16.35 -0.62 -10.97
C ASP A 219 -16.11 0.44 -9.88
N ASN A 220 -16.41 0.11 -8.63
CA ASN A 220 -16.29 1.00 -7.47
C ASN A 220 -14.92 0.98 -6.77
N ASN A 221 -13.95 0.15 -7.19
CA ASN A 221 -12.62 0.16 -6.58
C ASN A 221 -11.98 1.56 -6.69
N ALA A 222 -11.35 2.03 -5.62
CA ALA A 222 -10.67 3.34 -5.58
C ALA A 222 -9.63 3.51 -6.72
N SER A 223 -8.96 2.42 -7.12
CA SER A 223 -7.98 2.41 -8.20
C SER A 223 -8.58 2.45 -9.61
N SER A 224 -9.85 2.05 -9.80
CA SER A 224 -10.53 2.04 -11.11
C SER A 224 -11.15 3.38 -11.47
N ARG A 225 -11.50 4.21 -10.48
CA ARG A 225 -12.13 5.53 -10.68
C ARG A 225 -11.20 6.59 -11.27
N MET A 226 -9.89 6.38 -11.28
CA MET A 226 -8.95 7.33 -11.86
C MET A 226 -8.96 7.25 -13.40
N ALA A 227 -9.60 8.23 -14.05
CA ALA A 227 -9.56 8.37 -15.50
C ALA A 227 -8.09 8.46 -15.99
N HIS A 228 -7.76 7.70 -17.04
CA HIS A 228 -6.44 7.71 -17.67
C HIS A 228 -6.27 8.95 -18.58
N THR A 229 -6.22 10.15 -17.96
CA THR A 229 -5.98 11.42 -18.65
C THR A 229 -4.54 11.90 -18.47
N SER A 230 -4.07 12.77 -19.37
CA SER A 230 -2.75 13.42 -19.23
C SER A 230 -2.69 14.26 -17.95
N SER A 231 -3.77 14.96 -17.59
CA SER A 231 -3.86 15.76 -16.37
C SER A 231 -3.66 14.90 -15.12
N ASN A 232 -4.44 13.82 -14.96
CA ASN A 232 -4.33 12.91 -13.81
C ASN A 232 -2.94 12.28 -13.70
N ARG A 233 -2.27 12.06 -14.84
CA ARG A 233 -0.89 11.57 -14.85
C ARG A 233 0.09 12.62 -14.32
N ILE A 234 -0.04 13.86 -14.77
CA ILE A 234 0.79 14.98 -14.32
C ILE A 234 0.56 15.21 -12.82
N ASP A 235 -0.70 15.24 -12.35
CA ASP A 235 -1.04 15.42 -10.94
C ASP A 235 -0.42 14.33 -10.06
N ARG A 236 -0.47 13.08 -10.51
CA ARG A 236 0.23 11.98 -9.82
C ARG A 236 1.73 12.23 -9.75
N MET A 237 2.34 12.68 -10.84
CA MET A 237 3.78 12.96 -10.87
C MET A 237 4.16 14.15 -9.97
N TYR A 238 3.29 15.14 -9.79
CA TYR A 238 3.49 16.19 -8.78
C TYR A 238 3.49 15.59 -7.36
N LYS A 239 2.57 14.70 -7.02
CA LYS A 239 2.61 13.99 -5.74
C LYS A 239 3.88 13.15 -5.58
N GLU A 240 4.31 12.46 -6.64
CA GLU A 240 5.56 11.71 -6.65
C GLU A 240 6.79 12.64 -6.48
N THR A 241 6.82 13.84 -7.07
CA THR A 241 7.90 14.80 -6.83
C THR A 241 7.89 15.37 -5.42
N SER A 242 6.72 15.59 -4.83
CA SER A 242 6.59 16.06 -3.44
C SER A 242 7.13 15.03 -2.45
N ILE A 243 6.78 13.75 -2.60
CA ILE A 243 7.32 12.71 -1.73
C ILE A 243 8.83 12.51 -1.91
N ILE A 244 9.35 12.64 -3.15
CA ILE A 244 10.79 12.61 -3.41
C ILE A 244 11.49 13.73 -2.63
N LYS A 245 10.91 14.93 -2.61
CA LYS A 245 11.46 16.08 -1.89
C LYS A 245 11.45 15.85 -0.38
N ASN A 246 10.32 15.36 0.18
CA ASN A 246 10.24 15.01 1.60
C ASN A 246 11.28 13.94 1.97
N MET A 247 11.42 12.91 1.12
CA MET A 247 12.40 11.84 1.32
C MET A 247 13.84 12.37 1.32
N LEU A 248 14.18 13.33 0.44
CA LEU A 248 15.49 13.95 0.41
C LEU A 248 15.83 14.80 1.65
N ASN A 249 14.79 15.27 2.36
CA ASN A 249 14.95 16.02 3.61
C ASN A 249 15.12 15.10 4.83
N SER A 250 14.88 13.79 4.69
CA SER A 250 15.01 12.83 5.78
C SER A 250 16.46 12.44 6.05
N ASN A 251 16.77 12.06 7.29
CA ASN A 251 18.14 11.79 7.74
C ASN A 251 18.59 10.33 7.58
N PHE A 252 17.71 9.42 7.12
CA PHE A 252 18.07 7.99 7.05
C PHE A 252 18.73 7.57 5.73
N LEU A 253 18.74 8.43 4.71
CA LEU A 253 19.29 8.11 3.39
C LEU A 253 20.82 8.11 3.39
N THR A 254 21.42 7.12 2.74
CA THR A 254 22.86 7.11 2.46
C THR A 254 23.22 8.15 1.38
N LYS A 255 24.47 8.62 1.35
CA LYS A 255 24.96 9.56 0.32
C LYS A 255 24.66 9.08 -1.11
N LYS A 256 24.82 7.76 -1.37
CA LYS A 256 24.52 7.14 -2.67
C LYS A 256 23.05 7.22 -3.03
N GLN A 257 22.16 7.02 -2.04
CA GLN A 257 20.71 7.14 -2.24
C GLN A 257 20.30 8.58 -2.48
N VAL A 258 20.84 9.54 -1.72
CA VAL A 258 20.59 10.98 -1.94
C VAL A 258 20.98 11.39 -3.36
N GLU A 259 22.14 10.96 -3.85
CA GLU A 259 22.58 11.26 -5.24
C GLU A 259 21.60 10.65 -6.26
N PHE A 260 21.23 9.38 -6.10
CA PHE A 260 20.30 8.71 -7.00
C PHE A 260 18.92 9.39 -7.02
N ILE A 261 18.35 9.62 -5.83
CA ILE A 261 17.01 10.21 -5.65
C ILE A 261 16.98 11.67 -6.15
N SER A 262 18.07 12.43 -5.96
CA SER A 262 18.21 13.79 -6.52
C SER A 262 18.21 13.78 -8.05
N LYS A 263 18.88 12.82 -8.69
CA LYS A 263 18.82 12.63 -10.14
C LYS A 263 17.41 12.21 -10.59
N GLN A 264 16.78 11.31 -9.85
CA GLN A 264 15.40 10.88 -10.10
C GLN A 264 14.42 12.06 -10.02
N TYR A 265 14.54 12.93 -9.00
CA TYR A 265 13.75 14.15 -8.88
C TYR A 265 13.85 15.03 -10.16
N LYS A 266 15.08 15.31 -10.63
CA LYS A 266 15.31 16.09 -11.86
C LYS A 266 14.64 15.43 -13.08
N VAL A 267 14.72 14.10 -13.17
CA VAL A 267 14.06 13.33 -14.24
C VAL A 267 12.54 13.48 -14.18
N TYR A 268 11.94 13.39 -12.99
CA TYR A 268 10.49 13.56 -12.82
C TYR A 268 10.04 14.99 -13.16
N CYS A 269 10.74 16.01 -12.69
CA CYS A 269 10.45 17.40 -13.07
C CYS A 269 10.51 17.62 -14.59
N LYS A 270 11.54 17.05 -15.25
CA LYS A 270 11.67 17.13 -16.71
C LYS A 270 10.55 16.39 -17.44
N ARG A 271 10.11 15.23 -16.95
CA ARG A 271 8.96 14.49 -17.51
C ARG A 271 7.68 15.32 -17.42
N ILE A 272 7.41 15.95 -16.28
CA ILE A 272 6.24 16.83 -16.09
C ILE A 272 6.27 17.96 -17.13
N ASP A 273 7.37 18.67 -17.26
CA ASP A 273 7.54 19.75 -18.24
C ASP A 273 7.29 19.27 -19.69
N LEU A 274 7.91 18.16 -20.09
CA LEU A 274 7.77 17.61 -21.44
C LEU A 274 6.33 17.11 -21.74
N LEU A 275 5.66 16.52 -20.76
CA LEU A 275 4.25 16.11 -20.87
C LEU A 275 3.34 17.33 -20.98
N SER A 276 3.55 18.37 -20.18
CA SER A 276 2.77 19.61 -20.21
C SER A 276 2.90 20.36 -21.55
N ARG A 277 4.10 20.35 -22.15
CA ARG A 277 4.37 20.96 -23.48
C ARG A 277 4.09 20.04 -24.66
N ARG A 278 3.65 18.81 -24.42
CA ARG A 278 3.45 17.77 -25.46
C ARG A 278 4.68 17.56 -26.36
N SER A 279 5.89 17.54 -25.77
CA SER A 279 7.15 17.44 -26.52
C SER A 279 7.52 16.00 -26.86
N VAL A 280 7.14 15.52 -28.05
CA VAL A 280 7.46 14.17 -28.54
C VAL A 280 8.98 13.94 -28.57
N THR A 281 9.73 14.85 -29.21
CA THR A 281 11.20 14.75 -29.33
C THR A 281 11.88 14.76 -27.96
N GLY A 282 11.35 15.55 -27.02
CA GLY A 282 11.82 15.59 -25.64
C GLY A 282 11.62 14.24 -24.93
N ILE A 283 10.42 13.65 -25.02
CA ILE A 283 10.13 12.34 -24.41
C ILE A 283 10.98 11.23 -25.05
N VAL A 284 11.19 11.23 -26.37
CA VAL A 284 12.08 10.25 -27.03
C VAL A 284 13.50 10.31 -26.43
N LYS A 285 14.07 11.51 -26.23
CA LYS A 285 15.39 11.68 -25.62
C LYS A 285 15.47 11.17 -24.16
N MET A 286 14.33 11.04 -23.45
CA MET A 286 14.30 10.50 -22.09
C MET A 286 14.67 9.00 -22.01
N VAL A 287 14.83 8.31 -23.15
CA VAL A 287 15.31 6.92 -23.17
C VAL A 287 16.66 6.78 -22.45
N SER A 288 17.52 7.78 -22.49
CA SER A 288 18.83 7.79 -21.84
C SER A 288 18.78 7.76 -20.30
N VAL A 289 17.62 8.08 -19.70
CA VAL A 289 17.43 8.16 -18.24
C VAL A 289 16.40 7.16 -17.69
N LEU A 290 16.11 6.09 -18.44
CA LEU A 290 15.14 5.05 -18.05
C LEU A 290 15.45 4.37 -16.70
N ASN A 291 16.70 4.38 -16.26
CA ASN A 291 17.08 3.82 -14.96
C ASN A 291 16.46 4.57 -13.76
N TYR A 292 16.05 5.83 -13.97
CA TYR A 292 15.37 6.66 -12.96
C TYR A 292 13.84 6.57 -13.02
N TYR A 293 13.26 5.87 -13.99
CA TYR A 293 11.83 5.59 -14.02
C TYR A 293 11.51 4.46 -13.04
N SER A 294 10.44 4.58 -12.28
CA SER A 294 9.98 3.51 -11.38
C SER A 294 9.75 2.18 -12.12
N ARG A 295 9.25 2.25 -13.35
CA ARG A 295 9.18 1.14 -14.33
C ARG A 295 9.59 1.65 -15.69
N LYS A 296 10.52 0.99 -16.37
CA LYS A 296 11.03 1.42 -17.70
C LYS A 296 9.90 1.61 -18.73
N ARG A 297 8.88 0.75 -18.72
CA ARG A 297 7.72 0.85 -19.62
C ARG A 297 6.90 2.14 -19.49
N LEU A 298 7.04 2.88 -18.39
CA LEU A 298 6.34 4.15 -18.21
C LEU A 298 6.79 5.23 -19.22
N TRP A 299 7.96 5.10 -19.80
CA TRP A 299 8.41 5.94 -20.90
C TRP A 299 7.48 5.79 -22.13
N LEU A 300 7.09 4.56 -22.49
CA LEU A 300 6.09 4.32 -23.55
C LEU A 300 4.74 4.96 -23.22
N THR A 301 4.36 4.96 -21.94
CA THR A 301 3.14 5.63 -21.50
C THR A 301 3.27 7.15 -21.62
N ASP A 302 4.42 7.74 -21.28
CA ASP A 302 4.68 9.17 -21.48
C ASP A 302 4.59 9.53 -22.96
N LEU A 303 5.20 8.71 -23.85
CA LEU A 303 5.14 8.90 -25.30
C LEU A 303 3.71 8.86 -25.81
N TYR A 304 2.90 7.87 -25.37
CA TYR A 304 1.48 7.80 -25.70
C TYR A 304 0.71 9.08 -25.35
N TYR A 305 0.95 9.64 -24.14
CA TYR A 305 0.23 10.85 -23.70
C TYR A 305 0.64 12.12 -24.43
N VAL A 306 1.85 12.24 -24.96
CA VAL A 306 2.23 13.40 -25.78
C VAL A 306 1.76 13.29 -27.23
N LEU A 307 1.49 12.07 -27.71
CA LEU A 307 0.95 11.83 -29.06
C LEU A 307 -0.58 11.95 -29.14
N LYS A 308 -1.28 11.76 -28.03
CA LYS A 308 -2.73 11.93 -27.91
C LYS A 308 -3.11 13.37 -27.56
#